data_c441f292bb7b55498c718e73ce158676
#
_entry.id   c441f292bb7b55498c718e73ce158676
#
_cell.length_a   1.000
_cell.length_b   1.000
_cell.length_c   1.000
_cell.angle_alpha   90.00
_cell.angle_beta   90.00
_cell.angle_gamma   90.00
#
_symmetry.space_group_name_H-M   'P 1'
#
loop_
_entity.id
_entity.type
_entity.pdbx_description
1 polymer ?
#
loop_
_entity_poly.entity_id
_entity_poly.type
_entity_poly.pdbx_seq_one_letter_code
_entity_poly.pdbx_strand_id
1 'polypeptide(L)'
;MSVTRECMLHMESVNFNDLNTIGEMLNFLKENNALPELNNYNMKIDEDKIRLTHQSKSWTWIEINKNGQLKWDEHYKETGLEKDRILNAIETYYSPYVVAKEFAEAGQTLYGNTAMALTEDKQNIVVVSSEG
;
A
#
# COMPACT_ATOMS: atom_id res chain seq x y z
N MET A 1 -8.94 8.05 -25.93
CA MET A 1 -10.16 7.71 -25.16
C MET A 1 -9.78 6.92 -23.92
N SER A 2 -10.22 7.40 -22.76
CA SER A 2 -9.95 6.66 -21.53
C SER A 2 -10.92 5.49 -21.38
N VAL A 3 -10.45 4.39 -20.81
CA VAL A 3 -11.23 3.18 -20.58
C VAL A 3 -11.17 2.85 -19.09
N THR A 4 -12.28 3.08 -18.40
CA THR A 4 -12.39 2.73 -16.99
C THR A 4 -12.73 1.26 -16.83
N ARG A 5 -11.91 0.57 -16.04
CA ARG A 5 -12.12 -0.82 -15.66
C ARG A 5 -12.45 -0.92 -14.19
N GLU A 6 -13.16 -1.97 -13.83
CA GLU A 6 -13.44 -2.25 -12.41
C GLU A 6 -13.52 -3.75 -12.16
N CYS A 7 -13.17 -4.14 -10.94
CA CYS A 7 -13.32 -5.51 -10.48
C CYS A 7 -13.44 -5.54 -8.96
N MET A 8 -13.82 -6.69 -8.41
CA MET A 8 -13.80 -6.94 -6.98
C MET A 8 -12.54 -7.69 -6.61
N LEU A 9 -11.83 -7.20 -5.62
CA LEU A 9 -10.63 -7.85 -5.09
C LEU A 9 -11.04 -8.91 -4.06
N HIS A 10 -10.48 -10.11 -4.20
CA HIS A 10 -10.70 -11.23 -3.29
C HIS A 10 -9.38 -11.58 -2.62
N MET A 11 -9.03 -10.83 -1.58
CA MET A 11 -7.82 -11.04 -0.79
C MET A 11 -8.25 -11.28 0.65
N GLU A 12 -8.28 -12.54 1.08
CA GLU A 12 -8.79 -12.93 2.41
C GLU A 12 -8.01 -12.29 3.55
N SER A 13 -6.72 -12.09 3.36
CA SER A 13 -5.84 -11.53 4.39
C SER A 13 -5.93 -10.00 4.52
N VAL A 14 -6.61 -9.33 3.60
CA VAL A 14 -6.64 -7.86 3.53
C VAL A 14 -8.00 -7.32 3.98
N ASN A 15 -7.99 -6.43 4.95
CA ASN A 15 -9.18 -5.72 5.39
C ASN A 15 -9.34 -4.42 4.61
N PHE A 16 -10.13 -4.43 3.55
CA PHE A 16 -10.37 -3.25 2.73
C PHE A 16 -11.23 -2.18 3.42
N ASN A 17 -11.83 -2.49 4.56
CA ASN A 17 -12.55 -1.48 5.34
C ASN A 17 -11.60 -0.58 6.12
N ASP A 18 -10.36 -1.02 6.32
CA ASP A 18 -9.32 -0.23 6.98
C ASP A 18 -8.37 0.38 5.95
N LEU A 19 -8.86 1.35 5.21
CA LEU A 19 -8.09 2.02 4.17
C LEU A 19 -6.88 2.80 4.71
N ASN A 20 -6.97 3.30 5.93
CA ASN A 20 -5.86 4.01 6.55
C ASN A 20 -4.64 3.10 6.74
N THR A 21 -4.84 1.88 7.20
CA THR A 21 -3.75 0.91 7.36
C THR A 21 -3.16 0.52 6.00
N ILE A 22 -4.00 0.33 4.98
CA ILE A 22 -3.51 0.07 3.62
C ILE A 22 -2.67 1.23 3.12
N GLY A 23 -3.13 2.46 3.30
CA GLY A 23 -2.38 3.65 2.91
C GLY A 23 -1.06 3.81 3.63
N GLU A 24 -1.04 3.58 4.94
CA GLU A 24 0.20 3.59 5.75
C GLU A 24 1.20 2.55 5.24
N MET A 25 0.72 1.35 4.95
CA MET A 25 1.55 0.27 4.41
C MET A 25 2.14 0.65 3.04
N LEU A 26 1.34 1.23 2.16
CA LEU A 26 1.82 1.67 0.85
C LEU A 26 2.90 2.75 0.99
N ASN A 27 2.72 3.70 1.90
CA ASN A 27 3.75 4.70 2.19
C ASN A 27 5.02 4.06 2.75
N PHE A 28 4.88 3.10 3.64
CA PHE A 28 6.01 2.35 4.19
C PHE A 28 6.80 1.64 3.09
N LEU A 29 6.11 0.97 2.17
CA LEU A 29 6.75 0.29 1.05
C LEU A 29 7.45 1.27 0.11
N LYS A 30 6.83 2.42 -0.14
CA LYS A 30 7.42 3.48 -0.95
C LYS A 30 8.71 4.01 -0.32
N GLU A 31 8.68 4.33 0.96
CA GLU A 31 9.83 4.87 1.70
C GLU A 31 10.99 3.88 1.78
N ASN A 32 10.69 2.60 1.76
CA ASN A 32 11.69 1.52 1.83
C ASN A 32 12.06 0.97 0.45
N ASN A 33 11.68 1.65 -0.62
CA ASN A 33 11.99 1.27 -2.01
C ASN A 33 11.52 -0.14 -2.40
N ALA A 34 10.47 -0.61 -1.76
CA ALA A 34 9.89 -1.93 -2.06
C ALA A 34 8.84 -1.87 -3.16
N LEU A 35 8.34 -0.67 -3.47
CA LEU A 35 7.31 -0.47 -4.47
C LEU A 35 7.61 0.83 -5.24
N PRO A 36 8.63 0.82 -6.11
CA PRO A 36 9.06 2.04 -6.81
C PRO A 36 7.99 2.63 -7.72
N GLU A 37 7.01 1.85 -8.15
CA GLU A 37 5.89 2.32 -8.96
C GLU A 37 5.12 3.45 -8.27
N LEU A 38 5.03 3.42 -6.94
CA LEU A 38 4.32 4.45 -6.18
C LEU A 38 4.98 5.83 -6.25
N ASN A 39 6.25 5.90 -6.62
CA ASN A 39 6.94 7.19 -6.79
C ASN A 39 6.33 8.02 -7.91
N ASN A 40 5.62 7.39 -8.83
CA ASN A 40 4.97 8.06 -9.95
C ASN A 40 3.54 8.51 -9.66
N TYR A 41 3.03 8.23 -8.48
CA TYR A 41 1.64 8.52 -8.11
C TYR A 41 1.55 9.42 -6.91
N ASN A 42 0.53 10.28 -6.92
CA ASN A 42 0.07 10.98 -5.73
C ASN A 42 -1.03 10.16 -5.08
N MET A 43 -0.94 9.93 -3.79
CA MET A 43 -1.91 9.15 -3.05
C MET A 43 -2.80 10.07 -2.22
N LYS A 44 -4.10 9.86 -2.34
CA LYS A 44 -5.10 10.55 -1.52
C LYS A 44 -6.00 9.50 -0.88
N ILE A 45 -6.15 9.60 0.44
CA ILE A 45 -6.97 8.67 1.22
C ILE A 45 -8.14 9.45 1.79
N ASP A 46 -9.34 8.95 1.59
CA ASP A 46 -10.54 9.43 2.26
C ASP A 46 -11.29 8.27 2.92
N GLU A 47 -12.50 8.51 3.42
CA GLU A 47 -13.27 7.49 4.12
C GLU A 47 -13.68 6.32 3.24
N ASP A 48 -13.79 6.54 1.94
CA ASP A 48 -14.37 5.59 1.00
C ASP A 48 -13.35 4.93 0.08
N LYS A 49 -12.21 5.56 -0.14
CA LYS A 49 -11.26 5.07 -1.13
C LYS A 49 -9.84 5.60 -0.93
N ILE A 50 -8.89 4.87 -1.52
CA ILE A 50 -7.54 5.35 -1.78
C ILE A 50 -7.46 5.64 -3.27
N ARG A 51 -7.12 6.86 -3.64
CA ARG A 51 -6.94 7.23 -5.05
C ARG A 51 -5.48 7.51 -5.32
N LEU A 52 -4.95 6.82 -6.32
CA LEU A 52 -3.61 7.02 -6.84
C LEU A 52 -3.74 7.71 -8.20
N THR A 53 -3.16 8.90 -8.33
CA THR A 53 -3.20 9.67 -9.58
C THR A 53 -1.77 9.85 -10.07
N HIS A 54 -1.51 9.50 -11.32
CA HIS A 54 -0.18 9.60 -11.88
C HIS A 54 0.24 11.08 -11.97
N GLN A 55 1.48 11.37 -11.57
CA GLN A 55 2.00 12.73 -11.50
C GLN A 55 2.15 13.40 -12.86
N SER A 56 2.45 12.63 -13.91
CA SER A 56 2.70 13.17 -15.26
C SER A 56 1.68 12.74 -16.32
N LYS A 57 0.87 11.72 -16.03
CA LYS A 57 -0.14 11.20 -16.96
C LYS A 57 -1.53 11.40 -16.33
N SER A 58 -2.17 12.51 -16.63
CA SER A 58 -3.44 12.91 -16.01
C SER A 58 -4.58 11.91 -16.21
N TRP A 59 -4.49 11.05 -17.22
CA TRP A 59 -5.49 10.02 -17.51
C TRP A 59 -5.27 8.74 -16.70
N THR A 60 -4.13 8.59 -16.04
CA THR A 60 -3.76 7.37 -15.34
C THR A 60 -4.08 7.51 -13.86
N TRP A 61 -5.02 6.72 -13.39
CA TRP A 61 -5.41 6.70 -11.99
C TRP A 61 -5.87 5.29 -11.58
N ILE A 62 -5.77 5.03 -10.28
CA ILE A 62 -6.17 3.76 -9.67
C ILE A 62 -6.94 4.11 -8.39
N GLU A 63 -8.11 3.52 -8.19
CA GLU A 63 -8.89 3.67 -6.97
C GLU A 63 -9.10 2.32 -6.30
N ILE A 64 -8.74 2.26 -5.02
CA ILE A 64 -9.06 1.12 -4.17
C ILE A 64 -10.17 1.57 -3.24
N ASN A 65 -11.35 1.04 -3.46
CA ASN A 65 -12.54 1.43 -2.72
C ASN A 65 -12.71 0.55 -1.48
N LYS A 66 -13.36 1.11 -0.47
CA LYS A 66 -13.83 0.36 0.67
C LYS A 66 -14.62 -0.86 0.18
N ASN A 67 -14.49 -1.98 0.85
CA ASN A 67 -15.09 -3.28 0.46
C ASN A 67 -14.36 -4.01 -0.67
N GLY A 68 -13.23 -3.49 -1.15
CA GLY A 68 -12.40 -4.20 -2.11
C GLY A 68 -12.72 -3.98 -3.57
N GLN A 69 -13.58 -3.01 -3.89
CA GLN A 69 -13.80 -2.66 -5.30
C GLN A 69 -12.60 -1.88 -5.83
N LEU A 70 -12.03 -2.34 -6.93
CA LEU A 70 -10.93 -1.69 -7.62
C LEU A 70 -11.44 -1.05 -8.90
N LYS A 71 -11.03 0.21 -9.14
CA LYS A 71 -11.26 0.90 -10.41
C LYS A 71 -9.95 1.48 -10.91
N TRP A 72 -9.76 1.48 -12.22
CA TRP A 72 -8.56 2.10 -12.81
C TRP A 72 -8.82 2.51 -14.24
N ASP A 73 -7.99 3.44 -14.74
CA ASP A 73 -8.05 3.87 -16.13
C ASP A 73 -6.96 3.15 -16.93
N GLU A 74 -7.35 2.45 -17.99
CA GLU A 74 -6.45 1.69 -18.88
C GLU A 74 -6.07 2.45 -20.14
N HIS A 75 -6.02 3.77 -20.10
CA HIS A 75 -5.57 4.56 -21.24
C HIS A 75 -4.16 4.15 -21.70
N TYR A 76 -3.29 3.82 -20.76
CA TYR A 76 -1.93 3.32 -21.02
C TYR A 76 -1.81 1.88 -20.53
N LYS A 77 -1.15 1.02 -21.32
CA LYS A 77 -0.89 -0.38 -20.93
C LYS A 77 -0.10 -0.49 -19.63
N GLU A 78 0.84 0.43 -19.43
CA GLU A 78 1.69 0.47 -18.25
C GLU A 78 0.88 0.56 -16.96
N THR A 79 -0.26 1.22 -17.02
CA THR A 79 -1.15 1.35 -15.83
C THR A 79 -1.60 -0.01 -15.34
N GLY A 80 -1.95 -0.91 -16.25
CA GLY A 80 -2.35 -2.27 -15.87
C GLY A 80 -1.23 -3.04 -15.18
N LEU A 81 -0.01 -2.92 -15.68
CA LEU A 81 1.16 -3.57 -15.08
C LEU A 81 1.51 -2.98 -13.72
N GLU A 82 1.50 -1.66 -13.60
CA GLU A 82 1.77 -0.98 -12.34
C GLU A 82 0.70 -1.31 -11.30
N LYS A 83 -0.57 -1.31 -11.71
CA LYS A 83 -1.69 -1.72 -10.87
C LYS A 83 -1.48 -3.13 -10.32
N ASP A 84 -1.09 -4.08 -11.17
CA ASP A 84 -0.87 -5.46 -10.75
C ASP A 84 0.25 -5.58 -9.73
N ARG A 85 1.33 -4.81 -9.88
CA ARG A 85 2.42 -4.78 -8.91
C ARG A 85 1.98 -4.21 -7.57
N ILE A 86 1.18 -3.14 -7.60
CA ILE A 86 0.63 -2.53 -6.39
C ILE A 86 -0.28 -3.53 -5.65
N LEU A 87 -1.15 -4.21 -6.39
CA LEU A 87 -2.04 -5.23 -5.80
C LEU A 87 -1.27 -6.41 -5.21
N ASN A 88 -0.25 -6.89 -5.91
CA ASN A 88 0.61 -7.95 -5.40
C ASN A 88 1.31 -7.53 -4.11
N ALA A 89 1.76 -6.28 -4.04
CA ALA A 89 2.40 -5.75 -2.83
C ALA A 89 1.40 -5.69 -1.67
N ILE A 90 0.17 -5.27 -1.92
CA ILE A 90 -0.87 -5.26 -0.88
C ILE A 90 -1.10 -6.67 -0.35
N GLU A 91 -1.28 -7.64 -1.23
CA GLU A 91 -1.51 -9.03 -0.83
C GLU A 91 -0.32 -9.62 -0.06
N THR A 92 0.89 -9.31 -0.50
CA THR A 92 2.12 -9.85 0.10
C THR A 92 2.43 -9.23 1.46
N TYR A 93 2.27 -7.91 1.60
CA TYR A 93 2.78 -7.19 2.75
C TYR A 93 1.72 -6.78 3.79
N TYR A 94 0.44 -6.88 3.47
CA TYR A 94 -0.59 -6.38 4.39
C TYR A 94 -0.55 -7.08 5.75
N SER A 95 -0.61 -8.40 5.76
CA SER A 95 -0.62 -9.17 7.01
C SER A 95 0.68 -8.99 7.81
N PRO A 96 1.87 -9.12 7.19
CA PRO A 96 3.11 -8.82 7.88
C PRO A 96 3.19 -7.39 8.43
N TYR A 97 2.66 -6.41 7.69
CA TYR A 97 2.64 -5.02 8.14
C TYR A 97 1.76 -4.83 9.38
N VAL A 98 0.57 -5.39 9.37
CA VAL A 98 -0.37 -5.30 10.52
C VAL A 98 0.26 -5.91 11.76
N VAL A 99 0.86 -7.09 11.63
CA VAL A 99 1.53 -7.76 12.75
C VAL A 99 2.70 -6.92 13.26
N ALA A 100 3.54 -6.42 12.37
CA ALA A 100 4.68 -5.59 12.75
C ALA A 100 4.25 -4.30 13.42
N LYS A 101 3.17 -3.68 12.95
CA LYS A 101 2.61 -2.47 13.55
C LYS A 101 2.16 -2.70 14.99
N GLU A 102 1.48 -3.81 15.24
CA GLU A 102 1.06 -4.19 16.58
C GLU A 102 2.27 -4.39 17.51
N PHE A 103 3.30 -5.08 17.03
CA PHE A 103 4.53 -5.27 17.78
C PHE A 103 5.25 -3.95 18.04
N ALA A 104 5.30 -3.06 17.08
CA ALA A 104 5.94 -1.75 17.24
C ALA A 104 5.21 -0.91 18.31
N GLU A 105 3.89 -0.89 18.28
CA GLU A 105 3.08 -0.17 19.26
C GLU A 105 3.25 -0.74 20.69
N ALA A 106 3.24 -2.06 20.82
CA ALA A 106 3.49 -2.71 22.09
C ALA A 106 4.93 -2.47 22.57
N GLY A 107 5.89 -2.51 21.67
CA GLY A 107 7.30 -2.26 21.97
C GLY A 107 7.56 -0.84 22.46
N GLN A 108 6.86 0.14 21.92
CA GLN A 108 6.99 1.54 22.39
C GLN A 108 6.59 1.69 23.85
N THR A 109 5.59 0.93 24.30
CA THR A 109 5.18 0.95 25.70
C THR A 109 6.25 0.33 26.62
N LEU A 110 6.93 -0.73 26.15
CA LEU A 110 7.87 -1.50 26.96
C LEU A 110 9.31 -0.99 26.86
N TYR A 111 9.74 -0.54 25.70
CA TYR A 111 11.15 -0.28 25.37
C TYR A 111 11.43 1.13 24.89
N GLY A 112 10.40 1.97 24.75
CA GLY A 112 10.54 3.32 24.18
C GLY A 112 10.45 3.30 22.68
N ASN A 113 11.45 3.86 21.98
CA ASN A 113 11.37 4.02 20.54
C ASN A 113 11.50 2.71 19.79
N THR A 114 10.47 2.39 19.02
CA THR A 114 10.48 1.25 18.08
C THR A 114 10.11 1.74 16.69
N ALA A 115 10.62 1.05 15.68
CA ALA A 115 10.31 1.36 14.30
C ALA A 115 10.20 0.09 13.48
N MET A 116 9.40 0.13 12.43
CA MET A 116 9.34 -0.93 11.44
C MET A 116 10.36 -0.69 10.35
N ALA A 117 10.96 -1.76 9.84
CA ALA A 117 11.90 -1.70 8.73
C ALA A 117 11.73 -2.93 7.84
N LEU A 118 12.11 -2.81 6.57
CA LEU A 118 12.22 -3.95 5.69
C LEU A 118 13.64 -4.54 5.78
N THR A 119 13.74 -5.85 5.68
CA THR A 119 15.03 -6.51 5.50
C THR A 119 15.63 -6.14 4.14
N GLU A 120 16.94 -6.33 3.97
CA GLU A 120 17.62 -5.96 2.72
C GLU A 120 17.05 -6.67 1.50
N ASP A 121 16.65 -7.92 1.66
CA ASP A 121 16.01 -8.69 0.59
C ASP A 121 14.54 -8.32 0.36
N LYS A 122 13.99 -7.41 1.20
CA LYS A 122 12.61 -6.95 1.16
C LYS A 122 11.57 -8.07 1.34
N GLN A 123 11.98 -9.18 1.94
CA GLN A 123 11.08 -10.33 2.17
C GLN A 123 10.33 -10.24 3.49
N ASN A 124 10.88 -9.50 4.47
CA ASN A 124 10.30 -9.45 5.81
C ASN A 124 10.22 -8.02 6.33
N ILE A 125 9.18 -7.79 7.13
CA ILE A 125 9.05 -6.56 7.92
C ILE A 125 9.49 -6.92 9.34
N VAL A 126 10.42 -6.15 9.88
CA VAL A 126 10.95 -6.35 11.23
C VAL A 126 10.68 -5.12 12.08
N VAL A 127 10.61 -5.34 13.39
CA VAL A 127 10.47 -4.27 14.37
C VAL A 127 11.79 -4.13 15.10
N VAL A 128 12.36 -2.94 15.08
CA VAL A 128 13.63 -2.64 15.74
C VAL A 128 13.39 -1.64 16.85
N SER A 129 14.04 -1.85 18.01
CA SER A 129 14.04 -0.87 19.08
C SER A 129 15.36 -0.09 19.03
N SER A 130 15.25 1.23 19.13
CA SER A 130 16.45 2.03 19.29
C SER A 130 16.67 2.27 20.78
N GLU A 131 17.80 1.84 21.29
CA GLU A 131 18.25 2.21 22.62
C GLU A 131 18.76 3.64 22.54
N GLY A 132 17.93 4.52 23.02
CA GLY A 132 18.25 5.92 22.94
C GLY A 132 18.82 6.48 24.16
#